data_b130cb8a9fa8450b96e79213e074dac3
#
_entry.id   b130cb8a9fa8450b96e79213e074dac3
#
_cell.length_a   1.000
_cell.length_b   1.000
_cell.length_c   1.000
_cell.angle_alpha   90.00
_cell.angle_beta   90.00
_cell.angle_gamma   90.00
#
_symmetry.space_group_name_H-M   'P 1'
#
loop_
_entity.id
_entity.type
_entity.pdbx_description
1 polymer ?
#
loop_
_entity_poly.entity_id
_entity_poly.type
_entity_poly.pdbx_seq_one_letter_code
_entity_poly.pdbx_strand_id
1 'polypeptide(L)'
;MSARAKNRQPMMSDVRARRFAVMLAAAVVLSGCAQGAAVMPTPGVTLAPPTPAGMEEMPPEPARAPTDEEDCNRTASLRPFNTKAEADAAVATIRNRGRLIVGLDIGSNLFSFRDPITGEITGFDVDIAGEIARDIFGSPSQVEYRILSSADRVAALQNNQVDVVVKTMTITCERKKQVGFSTVYLNANQRILAARDSSISQPSDLSGKRVCVAKGTTSLERIQQITPPPIIVGVVTWADCLVALQQRQVDAVSTDDSILAGLVSQDPYLHIVGPSLNEEPYGIGVNLQNTGLVRFVNGTLERIRRDGTWNTLYRKWLTVLGPAPAPPVARYTG
;
A
#
# COMPACT_ATOMS: atom_id res chain seq x y z
N MET A 1 39.00 63.40 -10.23
CA MET A 1 38.78 64.81 -9.78
C MET A 1 37.86 64.67 -8.56
N SER A 2 38.45 64.74 -7.34
CA SER A 2 38.64 65.90 -6.46
C SER A 2 37.29 66.55 -6.11
N ALA A 3 36.85 66.71 -4.89
CA ALA A 3 37.40 66.91 -3.57
C ALA A 3 36.19 66.98 -2.57
N ARG A 4 36.43 66.62 -1.41
CA ARG A 4 36.70 67.30 -0.14
C ARG A 4 35.52 67.42 0.84
N ALA A 5 35.79 66.79 1.91
CA ALA A 5 35.34 66.92 3.29
C ALA A 5 34.96 68.33 3.79
N LYS A 6 34.03 68.40 4.75
CA LYS A 6 34.18 69.28 5.92
C LYS A 6 33.44 68.74 7.17
N ASN A 7 34.25 68.55 8.10
CA ASN A 7 34.11 68.29 9.55
C ASN A 7 33.43 69.47 10.27
N ARG A 8 32.55 69.21 11.25
CA ARG A 8 32.35 70.05 12.46
C ARG A 8 31.62 69.25 13.56
N GLN A 9 32.34 68.92 14.59
CA GLN A 9 31.90 68.82 16.01
C GLN A 9 32.16 70.19 16.66
N PRO A 10 31.74 70.45 17.93
CA PRO A 10 30.87 69.75 18.93
C PRO A 10 29.92 70.73 19.66
N MET A 11 29.01 70.25 20.44
CA MET A 11 28.74 70.90 21.77
C MET A 11 28.03 69.87 22.71
N MET A 12 28.82 69.51 23.70
CA MET A 12 28.33 68.89 24.97
C MET A 12 27.75 69.97 25.89
N SER A 13 26.58 69.72 26.44
CA SER A 13 26.30 70.02 27.87
C SER A 13 24.82 69.66 28.23
N ASP A 14 24.68 69.16 29.44
CA ASP A 14 23.47 69.20 30.29
C ASP A 14 22.28 68.22 30.01
N VAL A 15 22.52 66.93 30.18
CA VAL A 15 21.40 65.97 30.42
C VAL A 15 21.77 64.93 31.50
N ARG A 16 22.60 65.29 32.53
CA ARG A 16 22.96 64.30 33.57
C ARG A 16 22.23 64.48 34.94
N ALA A 17 21.35 65.45 35.09
CA ALA A 17 20.70 65.70 36.36
C ALA A 17 19.24 65.28 36.51
N ARG A 18 18.59 64.76 35.45
CA ARG A 18 17.16 64.42 35.54
C ARG A 18 16.84 62.88 35.38
N ARG A 19 17.90 62.06 35.39
CA ARG A 19 17.69 60.60 35.22
C ARG A 19 17.74 59.79 36.50
N PHE A 20 18.05 60.37 37.65
CA PHE A 20 18.12 59.67 38.94
C PHE A 20 16.84 59.73 39.79
N ALA A 21 15.88 60.59 39.48
CA ALA A 21 14.62 60.67 40.24
C ALA A 21 13.48 59.83 39.76
N VAL A 22 13.58 59.20 38.55
CA VAL A 22 12.52 58.37 37.95
C VAL A 22 12.76 56.88 38.19
N MET A 23 13.96 56.44 38.51
CA MET A 23 14.28 55.02 38.75
C MET A 23 13.98 54.53 40.19
N LEU A 24 13.63 55.35 41.11
CA LEU A 24 13.29 54.94 42.51
C LEU A 24 11.78 54.72 42.69
N ALA A 25 10.93 55.19 41.80
CA ALA A 25 9.46 55.01 41.87
C ALA A 25 8.94 53.75 41.11
N ALA A 26 9.78 53.11 40.27
CA ALA A 26 9.39 51.93 39.54
C ALA A 26 9.73 50.59 40.22
N ALA A 27 10.44 50.61 41.35
CA ALA A 27 10.90 49.41 42.06
C ALA A 27 9.92 48.89 43.14
N VAL A 28 8.81 49.58 43.41
CA VAL A 28 7.86 49.19 44.46
C VAL A 28 6.55 48.58 44.00
N VAL A 29 6.32 48.51 42.68
CA VAL A 29 5.07 47.95 42.13
C VAL A 29 5.22 46.52 41.60
N LEU A 30 6.42 45.89 41.65
CA LEU A 30 6.68 44.54 41.14
C LEU A 30 6.81 43.44 42.23
N SER A 31 6.47 43.75 43.48
CA SER A 31 6.51 42.76 44.57
C SER A 31 5.16 42.21 45.01
N GLY A 32 4.16 42.26 44.21
CA GLY A 32 2.86 41.69 44.52
C GLY A 32 2.34 40.83 43.40
N CYS A 33 2.65 39.55 43.42
CA CYS A 33 1.89 38.39 42.89
C CYS A 33 2.84 37.23 42.54
N ALA A 34 3.61 36.78 43.53
CA ALA A 34 4.18 35.42 43.45
C ALA A 34 3.55 34.56 44.56
N GLN A 35 2.22 34.52 44.58
CA GLN A 35 1.54 33.34 45.10
C GLN A 35 1.55 32.34 43.95
N GLY A 36 2.59 31.52 43.91
CA GLY A 36 2.62 30.32 43.11
C GLY A 36 1.44 29.44 43.48
N ALA A 37 0.34 29.55 42.73
CA ALA A 37 -0.60 28.47 42.67
C ALA A 37 0.23 27.25 42.29
N ALA A 38 0.43 26.32 43.23
CA ALA A 38 0.92 25.01 42.93
C ALA A 38 -0.03 24.47 41.87
N VAL A 39 0.41 24.49 40.60
CA VAL A 39 -0.27 23.77 39.52
C VAL A 39 -0.18 22.33 39.98
N MET A 40 -1.23 21.83 40.64
CA MET A 40 -1.40 20.39 40.80
C MET A 40 -1.21 19.80 39.42
N PRO A 41 -0.31 18.84 39.22
CA PRO A 41 -0.24 18.13 37.97
C PRO A 41 -1.62 17.52 37.78
N THR A 42 -2.40 18.06 36.85
CA THR A 42 -3.59 17.37 36.32
C THR A 42 -3.13 15.96 36.01
N PRO A 43 -3.81 14.91 36.51
CA PRO A 43 -3.48 13.55 36.10
C PRO A 43 -3.38 13.59 34.57
N GLY A 44 -2.17 13.38 34.05
CA GLY A 44 -1.94 13.46 32.62
C GLY A 44 -2.91 12.47 31.96
N VAL A 45 -3.88 13.00 31.24
CA VAL A 45 -4.70 12.17 30.34
C VAL A 45 -3.69 11.68 29.32
N THR A 46 -3.15 10.48 29.56
CA THR A 46 -2.37 9.76 28.55
C THR A 46 -3.36 9.42 27.44
N LEU A 47 -3.46 10.33 26.47
CA LEU A 47 -4.20 10.03 25.25
C LEU A 47 -3.49 8.84 24.61
N ALA A 48 -4.23 7.75 24.41
CA ALA A 48 -3.73 6.66 23.62
C ALA A 48 -3.29 7.21 22.25
N PRO A 49 -2.14 6.77 21.72
CA PRO A 49 -1.71 7.22 20.40
C PRO A 49 -2.80 6.93 19.38
N PRO A 50 -3.04 7.84 18.40
CA PRO A 50 -4.07 7.64 17.39
C PRO A 50 -3.77 6.35 16.61
N THR A 51 -4.79 5.52 16.44
CA THR A 51 -4.71 4.29 15.66
C THR A 51 -5.29 4.50 14.27
N PRO A 52 -4.80 3.80 13.23
CA PRO A 52 -5.43 3.78 11.92
C PRO A 52 -6.92 3.43 11.98
N ALA A 53 -7.74 4.04 11.14
CA ALA A 53 -9.17 3.80 11.12
C ALA A 53 -9.47 2.32 10.78
N GLY A 54 -10.34 1.69 11.56
CA GLY A 54 -10.70 0.28 11.38
C GLY A 54 -9.61 -0.72 11.82
N MET A 55 -8.56 -0.27 12.50
CA MET A 55 -7.57 -1.13 13.14
C MET A 55 -8.20 -1.80 14.36
N GLU A 56 -8.13 -3.12 14.43
CA GLU A 56 -8.67 -3.91 15.54
C GLU A 56 -7.90 -5.20 15.76
N GLU A 57 -7.93 -5.73 16.98
CA GLU A 57 -7.44 -7.08 17.22
C GLU A 57 -8.43 -8.09 16.67
N MET A 58 -7.92 -8.99 15.84
CA MET A 58 -8.71 -10.07 15.26
C MET A 58 -8.80 -11.21 16.26
N PRO A 59 -10.02 -11.76 16.51
CA PRO A 59 -10.14 -12.92 17.35
C PRO A 59 -9.34 -14.08 16.74
N PRO A 60 -8.76 -14.96 17.57
CA PRO A 60 -8.16 -16.18 17.05
C PRO A 60 -9.28 -17.03 16.39
N GLU A 61 -9.21 -17.16 15.07
CA GLU A 61 -10.05 -18.14 14.39
C GLU A 61 -9.44 -19.53 14.55
N PRO A 62 -10.28 -20.57 14.72
CA PRO A 62 -9.79 -21.94 14.67
C PRO A 62 -9.08 -22.15 13.34
N ALA A 63 -7.85 -22.69 13.39
CA ALA A 63 -7.05 -22.94 12.21
C ALA A 63 -7.93 -23.66 11.17
N ARG A 64 -8.24 -22.94 10.09
CA ARG A 64 -8.94 -23.55 8.95
C ARG A 64 -8.03 -24.64 8.40
N ALA A 65 -8.55 -25.84 8.25
CA ALA A 65 -7.78 -26.92 7.63
C ALA A 65 -7.22 -26.40 6.29
N PRO A 66 -5.98 -26.74 5.94
CA PRO A 66 -5.43 -26.37 4.64
C PRO A 66 -6.46 -26.81 3.58
N THR A 67 -7.03 -25.85 2.88
CA THR A 67 -7.84 -26.19 1.70
C THR A 67 -6.86 -26.75 0.68
N ASP A 68 -7.16 -27.93 0.12
CA ASP A 68 -6.33 -28.57 -0.90
C ASP A 68 -6.18 -27.63 -2.12
N GLU A 69 -5.19 -26.76 -2.03
CA GLU A 69 -4.90 -25.79 -3.12
C GLU A 69 -4.37 -26.47 -4.39
N GLU A 70 -3.92 -27.73 -4.26
CA GLU A 70 -3.47 -28.55 -5.38
C GLU A 70 -4.63 -29.01 -6.29
N ASP A 71 -5.84 -29.15 -5.76
CA ASP A 71 -6.96 -29.82 -6.46
C ASP A 71 -7.60 -28.98 -7.56
N CYS A 72 -7.40 -27.65 -7.60
CA CYS A 72 -8.11 -26.78 -8.57
C CYS A 72 -7.22 -26.22 -9.70
N ASN A 73 -5.94 -26.60 -9.80
CA ASN A 73 -4.99 -25.97 -10.72
C ASN A 73 -5.10 -24.44 -10.69
N ARG A 74 -4.87 -23.86 -9.50
CA ARG A 74 -5.17 -22.44 -9.18
C ARG A 74 -4.60 -21.45 -10.22
N THR A 75 -3.43 -21.73 -10.81
CA THR A 75 -2.73 -20.82 -11.73
C THR A 75 -3.17 -20.96 -13.20
N ALA A 76 -3.98 -21.97 -13.54
CA ALA A 76 -4.50 -22.11 -14.88
C ALA A 76 -5.74 -21.22 -15.13
N SER A 77 -5.83 -20.66 -16.32
CA SER A 77 -6.90 -19.77 -16.77
C SER A 77 -7.39 -20.13 -18.16
N LEU A 78 -8.33 -19.38 -18.69
CA LEU A 78 -8.87 -19.58 -20.04
C LEU A 78 -7.88 -19.12 -21.11
N ARG A 79 -7.77 -19.87 -22.21
CA ARG A 79 -6.96 -19.45 -23.37
C ARG A 79 -7.48 -18.13 -23.94
N PRO A 80 -6.60 -17.24 -24.43
CA PRO A 80 -7.00 -16.09 -25.22
C PRO A 80 -7.86 -16.49 -26.43
N PHE A 81 -8.54 -15.54 -27.02
CA PHE A 81 -9.22 -15.73 -28.29
C PHE A 81 -8.23 -15.99 -29.42
N ASN A 82 -8.63 -16.79 -30.39
CA ASN A 82 -7.83 -17.06 -31.59
C ASN A 82 -7.92 -15.92 -32.61
N THR A 83 -9.02 -15.17 -32.60
CA THR A 83 -9.27 -14.07 -33.55
C THR A 83 -9.48 -12.74 -32.86
N LYS A 84 -9.09 -11.68 -33.56
CA LYS A 84 -9.33 -10.30 -33.08
C LYS A 84 -10.82 -9.99 -32.99
N ALA A 85 -11.63 -10.51 -33.92
CA ALA A 85 -13.07 -10.26 -33.93
C ALA A 85 -13.77 -10.79 -32.67
N GLU A 86 -13.42 -12.02 -32.22
CA GLU A 86 -13.93 -12.57 -30.94
C GLU A 86 -13.48 -11.74 -29.74
N ALA A 87 -12.21 -11.33 -29.72
CA ALA A 87 -11.66 -10.49 -28.66
C ALA A 87 -12.36 -9.12 -28.62
N ASP A 88 -12.56 -8.47 -29.76
CA ASP A 88 -13.26 -7.20 -29.88
C ASP A 88 -14.74 -7.29 -29.42
N ALA A 89 -15.41 -8.37 -29.77
CA ALA A 89 -16.80 -8.64 -29.35
C ALA A 89 -16.90 -8.79 -27.82
N ALA A 90 -15.94 -9.46 -27.19
CA ALA A 90 -15.92 -9.71 -25.75
C ALA A 90 -15.81 -8.39 -24.92
N VAL A 91 -15.23 -7.34 -25.47
CA VAL A 91 -15.06 -6.04 -24.80
C VAL A 91 -15.93 -4.92 -25.39
N ALA A 92 -16.87 -5.25 -26.27
CA ALA A 92 -17.69 -4.25 -26.98
C ALA A 92 -18.46 -3.33 -26.00
N THR A 93 -19.03 -3.87 -24.94
CA THR A 93 -19.75 -3.08 -23.91
C THR A 93 -18.81 -2.10 -23.20
N ILE A 94 -17.59 -2.53 -22.84
CA ILE A 94 -16.58 -1.69 -22.22
C ILE A 94 -16.12 -0.59 -23.19
N ARG A 95 -15.88 -0.98 -24.44
CA ARG A 95 -15.49 -0.05 -25.50
C ARG A 95 -16.56 1.01 -25.76
N ASN A 96 -17.84 0.64 -25.83
CA ASN A 96 -18.95 1.56 -26.03
C ASN A 96 -19.13 2.53 -24.83
N ARG A 97 -18.80 2.10 -23.61
CA ARG A 97 -18.78 2.95 -22.43
C ARG A 97 -17.63 3.97 -22.44
N GLY A 98 -16.57 3.71 -23.23
CA GLY A 98 -15.44 4.62 -23.40
C GLY A 98 -14.36 4.54 -22.30
N ARG A 99 -14.47 3.64 -21.33
CA ARG A 99 -13.47 3.45 -20.26
C ARG A 99 -13.53 2.06 -19.65
N LEU A 100 -12.39 1.58 -19.17
CA LEU A 100 -12.25 0.39 -18.32
C LEU A 100 -12.40 0.78 -16.86
N ILE A 101 -13.26 0.12 -16.09
CA ILE A 101 -13.42 0.36 -14.66
C ILE A 101 -12.56 -0.65 -13.89
N VAL A 102 -11.56 -0.16 -13.15
CA VAL A 102 -10.55 -0.96 -12.47
C VAL A 102 -10.63 -0.78 -10.96
N GLY A 103 -10.77 -1.88 -10.24
CA GLY A 103 -10.65 -1.92 -8.79
C GLY A 103 -9.17 -2.02 -8.37
N LEU A 104 -8.71 -1.07 -7.57
CA LEU A 104 -7.37 -1.04 -6.97
C LEU A 104 -7.41 -0.24 -5.65
N ASP A 105 -6.28 -0.07 -4.97
CA ASP A 105 -6.14 0.88 -3.87
C ASP A 105 -5.21 2.04 -4.24
N ILE A 106 -4.91 2.89 -3.26
CA ILE A 106 -4.01 4.04 -3.43
C ILE A 106 -2.93 4.10 -2.33
N GLY A 107 -2.78 3.03 -1.56
CA GLY A 107 -1.84 2.93 -0.45
C GLY A 107 -0.80 1.81 -0.59
N SER A 108 -0.79 1.08 -1.71
CA SER A 108 0.22 0.04 -2.00
C SER A 108 1.35 0.62 -2.85
N ASN A 109 2.36 1.18 -2.18
CA ASN A 109 3.53 1.74 -2.88
C ASN A 109 4.14 0.70 -3.84
N LEU A 110 4.65 1.13 -4.99
CA LEU A 110 5.12 0.35 -6.14
C LEU A 110 4.00 -0.27 -7.00
N PHE A 111 2.81 -0.59 -6.46
CA PHE A 111 1.73 -1.28 -7.17
C PHE A 111 0.60 -0.35 -7.58
N SER A 112 0.00 0.32 -6.60
CA SER A 112 -1.02 1.34 -6.83
C SER A 112 -0.99 2.32 -5.65
N PHE A 113 -0.50 3.50 -5.92
CA PHE A 113 -0.44 4.55 -4.91
C PHE A 113 -0.73 5.91 -5.54
N ARG A 114 -1.24 6.82 -4.71
CA ARG A 114 -1.42 8.20 -5.14
C ARG A 114 -0.13 8.96 -4.89
N ASP A 115 0.47 9.43 -5.97
CA ASP A 115 1.66 10.27 -5.89
C ASP A 115 1.31 11.58 -5.14
N PRO A 116 2.01 11.92 -4.04
CA PRO A 116 1.68 13.08 -3.21
C PRO A 116 2.00 14.41 -3.89
N ILE A 117 2.82 14.41 -4.93
CA ILE A 117 3.22 15.61 -5.66
C ILE A 117 2.27 15.89 -6.82
N THR A 118 2.01 14.86 -7.65
CA THR A 118 1.17 15.00 -8.85
C THR A 118 -0.30 14.73 -8.60
N GLY A 119 -0.64 14.01 -7.52
CA GLY A 119 -1.98 13.53 -7.23
C GLY A 119 -2.43 12.36 -8.12
N GLU A 120 -1.60 11.92 -9.06
CA GLU A 120 -1.91 10.81 -9.96
C GLU A 120 -1.82 9.46 -9.25
N ILE A 121 -2.63 8.50 -9.70
CA ILE A 121 -2.53 7.10 -9.28
C ILE A 121 -1.56 6.41 -10.21
N THR A 122 -0.51 5.80 -9.66
CA THR A 122 0.61 5.23 -10.40
C THR A 122 1.10 3.93 -9.75
N GLY A 123 1.83 3.10 -10.49
CA GLY A 123 2.37 1.85 -9.99
C GLY A 123 2.28 0.69 -11.00
N PHE A 124 2.80 -0.47 -10.63
CA PHE A 124 2.87 -1.65 -11.50
C PHE A 124 1.46 -2.14 -11.89
N ASP A 125 0.54 -2.26 -10.93
CA ASP A 125 -0.84 -2.68 -11.18
C ASP A 125 -1.61 -1.65 -12.04
N VAL A 126 -1.31 -0.36 -11.85
CA VAL A 126 -1.87 0.74 -12.65
C VAL A 126 -1.42 0.63 -14.11
N ASP A 127 -0.12 0.40 -14.33
CA ASP A 127 0.42 0.23 -15.68
C ASP A 127 -0.10 -1.06 -16.36
N ILE A 128 -0.24 -2.18 -15.61
CA ILE A 128 -0.89 -3.41 -16.12
C ILE A 128 -2.35 -3.14 -16.54
N ALA A 129 -3.11 -2.41 -15.74
CA ALA A 129 -4.47 -2.00 -16.09
C ALA A 129 -4.49 -1.09 -17.33
N GLY A 130 -3.51 -0.19 -17.44
CA GLY A 130 -3.30 0.65 -18.61
C GLY A 130 -3.04 -0.16 -19.89
N GLU A 131 -2.32 -1.28 -19.82
CA GLU A 131 -2.09 -2.14 -20.97
C GLU A 131 -3.37 -2.87 -21.43
N ILE A 132 -4.28 -3.21 -20.50
CA ILE A 132 -5.61 -3.74 -20.86
C ILE A 132 -6.43 -2.64 -21.56
N ALA A 133 -6.42 -1.43 -21.02
CA ALA A 133 -7.12 -0.29 -21.63
C ALA A 133 -6.53 0.03 -23.02
N ARG A 134 -5.20 -0.04 -23.19
CA ARG A 134 -4.52 0.14 -24.49
C ARG A 134 -5.05 -0.84 -25.54
N ASP A 135 -5.22 -2.11 -25.19
CA ASP A 135 -5.72 -3.11 -26.13
C ASP A 135 -7.22 -2.92 -26.45
N ILE A 136 -8.00 -2.37 -25.53
CA ILE A 136 -9.42 -2.06 -25.77
C ILE A 136 -9.61 -0.80 -26.62
N PHE A 137 -8.88 0.28 -26.30
CA PHE A 137 -9.14 1.64 -26.79
C PHE A 137 -8.02 2.24 -27.65
N GLY A 138 -6.84 1.61 -27.70
CA GLY A 138 -5.64 2.18 -28.31
C GLY A 138 -4.87 3.15 -27.38
N SER A 139 -5.38 3.40 -26.17
CA SER A 139 -4.80 4.33 -25.19
C SER A 139 -4.83 3.75 -23.76
N PRO A 140 -3.75 3.85 -22.97
CA PRO A 140 -3.72 3.39 -21.59
C PRO A 140 -4.47 4.30 -20.62
N SER A 141 -4.85 5.52 -21.03
CA SER A 141 -5.45 6.52 -20.14
C SER A 141 -6.97 6.39 -20.00
N GLN A 142 -7.62 5.52 -20.79
CA GLN A 142 -9.08 5.34 -20.72
C GLN A 142 -9.47 4.36 -19.61
N VAL A 143 -9.10 4.72 -18.37
CA VAL A 143 -9.36 3.94 -17.15
C VAL A 143 -10.09 4.82 -16.14
N GLU A 144 -11.07 4.23 -15.45
CA GLU A 144 -11.69 4.77 -14.25
C GLU A 144 -11.31 3.90 -13.06
N TYR A 145 -10.69 4.48 -12.04
CA TYR A 145 -10.28 3.74 -10.85
C TYR A 145 -11.37 3.77 -9.76
N ARG A 146 -11.67 2.60 -9.21
CA ARG A 146 -12.51 2.41 -8.02
C ARG A 146 -11.61 1.96 -6.87
N ILE A 147 -11.59 2.77 -5.80
CA ILE A 147 -10.76 2.47 -4.65
C ILE A 147 -11.47 1.40 -3.81
N LEU A 148 -10.81 0.27 -3.62
CA LEU A 148 -11.31 -0.90 -2.90
C LEU A 148 -10.35 -1.31 -1.78
N SER A 149 -10.89 -1.73 -0.65
CA SER A 149 -10.12 -2.51 0.33
C SER A 149 -9.83 -3.91 -0.24
N SER A 150 -8.91 -4.64 0.40
CA SER A 150 -8.66 -6.04 -0.01
C SER A 150 -9.87 -6.95 0.25
N ALA A 151 -10.69 -6.64 1.25
CA ALA A 151 -11.90 -7.39 1.58
C ALA A 151 -13.03 -7.17 0.53
N ASP A 152 -13.08 -6.01 -0.11
CA ASP A 152 -14.17 -5.65 -1.02
C ASP A 152 -13.99 -6.18 -2.45
N ARG A 153 -12.79 -6.68 -2.81
CA ARG A 153 -12.43 -7.06 -4.19
C ARG A 153 -13.40 -8.05 -4.83
N VAL A 154 -13.75 -9.13 -4.11
CA VAL A 154 -14.64 -10.18 -4.61
C VAL A 154 -16.05 -9.64 -4.81
N ALA A 155 -16.60 -8.94 -3.81
CA ALA A 155 -17.94 -8.37 -3.88
C ALA A 155 -18.08 -7.32 -5.00
N ALA A 156 -17.05 -6.49 -5.20
CA ALA A 156 -17.05 -5.49 -6.28
C ALA A 156 -17.11 -6.12 -7.67
N LEU A 157 -16.42 -7.26 -7.88
CA LEU A 157 -16.49 -8.03 -9.12
C LEU A 157 -17.85 -8.69 -9.30
N GLN A 158 -18.36 -9.36 -8.26
CA GLN A 158 -19.66 -10.06 -8.30
C GLN A 158 -20.80 -9.11 -8.62
N ASN A 159 -20.77 -7.90 -8.06
CA ASN A 159 -21.78 -6.88 -8.25
C ASN A 159 -21.54 -5.99 -9.49
N ASN A 160 -20.57 -6.31 -10.35
CA ASN A 160 -20.21 -5.53 -11.53
C ASN A 160 -19.94 -4.04 -11.25
N GLN A 161 -19.42 -3.72 -10.05
CA GLN A 161 -19.00 -2.38 -9.69
C GLN A 161 -17.70 -2.00 -10.41
N VAL A 162 -16.91 -3.01 -10.79
CA VAL A 162 -15.69 -2.90 -11.59
C VAL A 162 -15.67 -3.97 -12.68
N ASP A 163 -14.98 -3.72 -13.78
CA ASP A 163 -14.77 -4.71 -14.84
C ASP A 163 -13.67 -5.70 -14.42
N VAL A 164 -12.60 -5.17 -13.87
CA VAL A 164 -11.44 -5.95 -13.41
C VAL A 164 -10.96 -5.45 -12.05
N VAL A 165 -10.32 -6.33 -11.29
CA VAL A 165 -9.52 -5.98 -10.11
C VAL A 165 -8.06 -6.27 -10.43
N VAL A 166 -7.24 -5.21 -10.44
CA VAL A 166 -5.78 -5.28 -10.58
C VAL A 166 -5.19 -4.71 -9.29
N LYS A 167 -5.03 -5.57 -8.27
CA LYS A 167 -4.70 -5.16 -6.91
C LYS A 167 -4.04 -6.31 -6.14
N THR A 168 -2.82 -6.73 -6.57
CA THR A 168 -2.04 -7.76 -5.87
C THR A 168 -2.93 -8.92 -5.34
N MET A 169 -3.82 -9.41 -6.20
CA MET A 169 -4.85 -10.38 -5.79
C MET A 169 -4.37 -11.80 -6.02
N THR A 170 -4.00 -12.49 -4.96
CA THR A 170 -3.60 -13.89 -4.99
C THR A 170 -4.71 -14.77 -5.53
N ILE A 171 -4.38 -15.63 -6.48
CA ILE A 171 -5.27 -16.65 -7.00
C ILE A 171 -5.32 -17.79 -5.99
N THR A 172 -6.52 -18.10 -5.45
CA THR A 172 -6.78 -19.26 -4.61
C THR A 172 -7.94 -20.07 -5.16
N CYS A 173 -8.02 -21.35 -4.83
CA CYS A 173 -9.15 -22.20 -5.23
C CYS A 173 -10.48 -21.67 -4.71
N GLU A 174 -10.50 -21.14 -3.50
CA GLU A 174 -11.70 -20.55 -2.91
C GLU A 174 -12.18 -19.32 -3.67
N ARG A 175 -11.26 -18.41 -4.05
CA ARG A 175 -11.60 -17.23 -4.85
C ARG A 175 -12.05 -17.60 -6.28
N LYS A 176 -11.47 -18.66 -6.87
CA LYS A 176 -11.88 -19.14 -8.21
C LYS A 176 -13.31 -19.66 -8.26
N LYS A 177 -13.90 -20.06 -7.13
CA LYS A 177 -15.33 -20.39 -7.04
C LYS A 177 -16.23 -19.17 -7.12
N GLN A 178 -15.69 -17.98 -6.83
CA GLN A 178 -16.43 -16.74 -6.66
C GLN A 178 -16.21 -15.75 -7.82
N VAL A 179 -15.00 -15.72 -8.38
CA VAL A 179 -14.59 -14.80 -9.46
C VAL A 179 -13.71 -15.53 -10.48
N GLY A 180 -13.67 -15.01 -11.70
CA GLY A 180 -12.73 -15.44 -12.73
C GLY A 180 -11.36 -14.79 -12.51
N PHE A 181 -10.29 -15.47 -12.92
CA PHE A 181 -8.93 -14.97 -12.88
C PHE A 181 -8.22 -15.07 -14.21
N SER A 182 -7.36 -14.10 -14.50
CA SER A 182 -6.35 -14.20 -15.55
C SER A 182 -5.30 -15.27 -15.24
N THR A 183 -4.39 -15.51 -16.17
CA THR A 183 -3.10 -16.15 -15.87
C THR A 183 -2.29 -15.26 -14.92
N VAL A 184 -1.33 -15.86 -14.20
CA VAL A 184 -0.48 -15.15 -13.25
C VAL A 184 0.28 -14.02 -13.95
N TYR A 185 0.19 -12.78 -13.43
CA TYR A 185 0.95 -11.66 -13.96
C TYR A 185 2.20 -11.32 -13.14
N LEU A 186 2.25 -11.74 -11.87
CA LEU A 186 3.40 -11.63 -10.98
C LEU A 186 3.37 -12.76 -9.95
N ASN A 187 4.52 -13.33 -9.61
CA ASN A 187 4.69 -14.22 -8.46
C ASN A 187 5.27 -13.41 -7.30
N ALA A 188 4.68 -13.56 -6.13
CA ALA A 188 5.16 -13.02 -4.86
C ALA A 188 5.19 -14.13 -3.81
N ASN A 189 5.79 -13.83 -2.65
CA ASN A 189 5.84 -14.74 -1.52
C ASN A 189 5.51 -13.99 -0.24
N GLN A 190 4.65 -14.55 0.58
CA GLN A 190 4.39 -13.96 1.89
C GLN A 190 5.64 -14.03 2.77
N ARG A 191 6.00 -12.92 3.40
CA ARG A 191 7.16 -12.76 4.28
C ARG A 191 6.77 -11.93 5.51
N ILE A 192 7.75 -11.64 6.35
CA ILE A 192 7.62 -10.82 7.56
C ILE A 192 8.44 -9.55 7.38
N LEU A 193 7.89 -8.41 7.79
CA LEU A 193 8.56 -7.12 7.92
C LEU A 193 8.67 -6.78 9.39
N ALA A 194 9.85 -6.40 9.84
CA ALA A 194 10.10 -5.96 11.20
C ALA A 194 11.08 -4.78 11.21
N ALA A 195 11.15 -4.08 12.34
CA ALA A 195 12.15 -3.05 12.56
C ALA A 195 13.55 -3.69 12.65
N ARG A 196 14.59 -2.98 12.19
CA ARG A 196 15.98 -3.49 12.19
C ARG A 196 16.53 -3.77 13.59
N ASP A 197 16.00 -3.13 14.60
CA ASP A 197 16.33 -3.35 16.02
C ASP A 197 15.45 -4.42 16.68
N SER A 198 14.54 -5.05 15.94
CA SER A 198 13.68 -6.13 16.43
C SER A 198 14.44 -7.46 16.51
N SER A 199 14.03 -8.29 17.48
CA SER A 199 14.50 -9.69 17.58
C SER A 199 13.76 -10.65 16.65
N ILE A 200 12.75 -10.17 15.88
CA ILE A 200 11.99 -11.01 14.96
C ILE A 200 12.81 -11.27 13.71
N SER A 201 13.08 -12.55 13.45
CA SER A 201 13.89 -13.03 12.31
C SER A 201 13.25 -14.19 11.55
N GLN A 202 12.26 -14.85 12.13
CA GLN A 202 11.60 -16.03 11.59
C GLN A 202 10.16 -16.16 12.12
N PRO A 203 9.31 -17.02 11.52
CA PRO A 203 7.90 -17.13 11.90
C PRO A 203 7.65 -17.52 13.35
N SER A 204 8.52 -18.35 13.95
CA SER A 204 8.40 -18.76 15.37
C SER A 204 8.56 -17.60 16.35
N ASP A 205 9.25 -16.52 15.94
CA ASP A 205 9.47 -15.34 16.79
C ASP A 205 8.20 -14.46 16.89
N LEU A 206 7.18 -14.75 16.09
CA LEU A 206 5.89 -14.05 16.11
C LEU A 206 5.00 -14.45 17.28
N SER A 207 5.33 -15.52 18.01
CA SER A 207 4.56 -15.99 19.18
C SER A 207 4.33 -14.86 20.19
N GLY A 208 3.06 -14.54 20.48
CA GLY A 208 2.66 -13.47 21.39
C GLY A 208 2.99 -12.04 20.92
N LYS A 209 3.54 -11.88 19.72
CA LYS A 209 3.80 -10.57 19.09
C LYS A 209 2.55 -10.04 18.39
N ARG A 210 2.43 -8.72 18.33
CA ARG A 210 1.37 -8.05 17.57
C ARG A 210 1.76 -7.98 16.11
N VAL A 211 1.03 -8.72 15.26
CA VAL A 211 1.31 -8.80 13.82
C VAL A 211 0.20 -8.13 13.03
N CYS A 212 0.55 -7.09 12.27
CA CYS A 212 -0.39 -6.38 11.40
C CYS A 212 -0.59 -7.12 10.09
N VAL A 213 -1.84 -7.21 9.67
CA VAL A 213 -2.27 -7.76 8.37
C VAL A 213 -3.46 -6.97 7.82
N ALA A 214 -3.60 -6.89 6.50
CA ALA A 214 -4.81 -6.33 5.90
C ALA A 214 -5.94 -7.38 5.89
N LYS A 215 -7.15 -6.95 6.23
CA LYS A 215 -8.35 -7.81 6.24
C LYS A 215 -8.68 -8.32 4.83
N GLY A 216 -9.23 -9.53 4.72
CA GLY A 216 -9.62 -10.15 3.45
C GLY A 216 -8.46 -10.59 2.57
N THR A 217 -7.31 -10.91 3.17
CA THR A 217 -6.10 -11.34 2.48
C THR A 217 -5.70 -12.77 2.85
N THR A 218 -5.01 -13.45 1.95
CA THR A 218 -4.32 -14.72 2.20
C THR A 218 -3.27 -14.59 3.30
N SER A 219 -2.68 -13.40 3.43
CA SER A 219 -1.72 -13.09 4.50
C SER A 219 -2.35 -13.22 5.88
N LEU A 220 -3.59 -12.75 6.07
CA LEU A 220 -4.34 -12.94 7.32
C LEU A 220 -4.56 -14.44 7.58
N GLU A 221 -5.08 -15.17 6.58
CA GLU A 221 -5.36 -16.62 6.70
C GLU A 221 -4.11 -17.40 7.08
N ARG A 222 -2.95 -17.04 6.50
CA ARG A 222 -1.68 -17.70 6.81
C ARG A 222 -1.17 -17.40 8.22
N ILE A 223 -1.28 -16.15 8.68
CA ILE A 223 -0.84 -15.77 10.02
C ILE A 223 -1.70 -16.44 11.10
N GLN A 224 -2.98 -16.65 10.85
CA GLN A 224 -3.89 -17.41 11.74
C GLN A 224 -3.45 -18.88 11.94
N GLN A 225 -2.67 -19.44 11.02
CA GLN A 225 -2.17 -20.83 11.09
C GLN A 225 -0.83 -20.96 11.84
N ILE A 226 -0.19 -19.86 12.22
CA ILE A 226 1.10 -19.90 12.94
C ILE A 226 0.90 -20.40 14.36
N THR A 227 1.74 -21.34 14.78
CA THR A 227 1.71 -21.92 16.10
C THR A 227 3.09 -21.83 16.76
N PRO A 228 3.22 -21.29 18.00
CA PRO A 228 2.18 -20.64 18.78
C PRO A 228 1.64 -19.34 18.14
N PRO A 229 0.37 -18.99 18.39
CA PRO A 229 -0.27 -17.91 17.66
C PRO A 229 0.28 -16.52 18.04
N PRO A 230 0.39 -15.58 17.09
CA PRO A 230 0.58 -14.15 17.35
C PRO A 230 -0.75 -13.50 17.78
N ILE A 231 -0.65 -12.26 18.28
CA ILE A 231 -1.80 -11.36 18.40
C ILE A 231 -2.00 -10.69 17.05
N ILE A 232 -3.09 -10.99 16.36
CA ILE A 232 -3.34 -10.49 15.01
C ILE A 232 -4.03 -9.14 15.07
N VAL A 233 -3.47 -8.15 14.39
CA VAL A 233 -4.04 -6.81 14.26
C VAL A 233 -4.46 -6.60 12.82
N GLY A 234 -5.77 -6.54 12.59
CA GLY A 234 -6.37 -6.34 11.28
C GLY A 234 -6.54 -4.86 10.96
N VAL A 235 -6.16 -4.45 9.75
CA VAL A 235 -6.33 -3.09 9.22
C VAL A 235 -7.02 -3.11 7.85
N VAL A 236 -7.35 -1.92 7.33
CA VAL A 236 -7.99 -1.79 6.02
C VAL A 236 -6.96 -1.78 4.88
N THR A 237 -5.84 -1.09 5.05
CA THR A 237 -4.80 -0.93 4.02
C THR A 237 -3.41 -1.31 4.52
N TRP A 238 -2.49 -1.64 3.61
CA TRP A 238 -1.08 -1.91 3.97
C TRP A 238 -0.35 -0.67 4.48
N ALA A 239 -0.75 0.52 4.03
CA ALA A 239 -0.23 1.78 4.58
C ALA A 239 -0.57 1.94 6.07
N ASP A 240 -1.74 1.46 6.51
CA ASP A 240 -2.11 1.45 7.93
C ASP A 240 -1.20 0.55 8.76
N CYS A 241 -0.77 -0.60 8.20
CA CYS A 241 0.22 -1.46 8.85
C CYS A 241 1.57 -0.75 9.00
N LEU A 242 2.01 0.02 7.98
CA LEU A 242 3.26 0.79 8.08
C LEU A 242 3.19 1.81 9.21
N VAL A 243 2.09 2.58 9.27
CA VAL A 243 1.87 3.56 10.34
C VAL A 243 1.87 2.90 11.71
N ALA A 244 1.14 1.78 11.87
CA ALA A 244 1.08 1.04 13.13
C ALA A 244 2.46 0.51 13.57
N LEU A 245 3.28 0.03 12.62
CA LEU A 245 4.63 -0.46 12.88
C LEU A 245 5.57 0.70 13.28
N GLN A 246 5.53 1.82 12.57
CA GLN A 246 6.32 3.02 12.88
C GLN A 246 5.97 3.60 14.25
N GLN A 247 4.70 3.54 14.65
CA GLN A 247 4.24 3.98 15.96
C GLN A 247 4.39 2.92 17.05
N ARG A 248 5.02 1.78 16.76
CA ARG A 248 5.22 0.65 17.70
C ARG A 248 3.92 0.12 18.30
N GLN A 249 2.82 0.25 17.58
CA GLN A 249 1.52 -0.32 17.94
C GLN A 249 1.44 -1.81 17.57
N VAL A 250 2.32 -2.24 16.66
CA VAL A 250 2.54 -3.63 16.27
C VAL A 250 4.04 -3.92 16.21
N ASP A 251 4.42 -5.20 16.34
CA ASP A 251 5.82 -5.64 16.33
C ASP A 251 6.29 -6.03 14.93
N ALA A 252 5.38 -6.44 14.06
CA ALA A 252 5.67 -6.89 12.71
C ALA A 252 4.47 -6.65 11.76
N VAL A 253 4.76 -6.69 10.46
CA VAL A 253 3.75 -6.78 9.39
C VAL A 253 4.01 -8.08 8.63
N SER A 254 2.97 -8.80 8.23
CA SER A 254 3.14 -9.94 7.34
C SER A 254 2.25 -9.82 6.11
N THR A 255 2.89 -9.84 4.96
CA THR A 255 2.27 -9.89 3.64
C THR A 255 3.32 -10.27 2.58
N ASP A 256 2.98 -10.10 1.33
CA ASP A 256 3.79 -10.45 0.18
C ASP A 256 5.05 -9.59 0.10
N ASP A 257 6.18 -10.21 -0.18
CA ASP A 257 7.51 -9.58 -0.27
C ASP A 257 7.51 -8.35 -1.19
N SER A 258 6.72 -8.40 -2.24
CA SER A 258 6.54 -7.30 -3.18
C SER A 258 5.85 -6.08 -2.54
N ILE A 259 4.83 -6.29 -1.71
CA ILE A 259 4.16 -5.22 -0.94
C ILE A 259 5.10 -4.73 0.17
N LEU A 260 5.75 -5.65 0.90
CA LEU A 260 6.71 -5.31 1.95
C LEU A 260 7.86 -4.45 1.41
N ALA A 261 8.35 -4.73 0.21
CA ALA A 261 9.37 -3.90 -0.44
C ALA A 261 8.90 -2.46 -0.66
N GLY A 262 7.61 -2.28 -0.99
CA GLY A 262 6.98 -0.95 -1.06
C GLY A 262 6.92 -0.24 0.29
N LEU A 263 6.75 -0.97 1.40
CA LEU A 263 6.80 -0.40 2.75
C LEU A 263 8.23 -0.05 3.16
N VAL A 264 9.20 -0.95 2.89
CA VAL A 264 10.64 -0.71 3.16
C VAL A 264 11.15 0.51 2.39
N SER A 265 10.68 0.74 1.17
CA SER A 265 11.10 1.91 0.38
C SER A 265 10.68 3.25 1.00
N GLN A 266 9.69 3.23 1.91
CA GLN A 266 9.20 4.39 2.65
C GLN A 266 9.87 4.55 4.01
N ASP A 267 10.50 3.47 4.55
CA ASP A 267 11.14 3.49 5.85
C ASP A 267 12.40 2.60 5.88
N PRO A 268 13.60 3.20 5.85
CA PRO A 268 14.87 2.47 5.83
C PRO A 268 15.20 1.75 7.15
N TYR A 269 14.47 2.01 8.22
CA TYR A 269 14.64 1.32 9.50
C TYR A 269 13.90 -0.03 9.55
N LEU A 270 13.18 -0.38 8.50
CA LEU A 270 12.52 -1.67 8.35
C LEU A 270 13.33 -2.63 7.47
N HIS A 271 13.09 -3.92 7.64
CA HIS A 271 13.65 -4.95 6.78
C HIS A 271 12.73 -6.18 6.69
N ILE A 272 12.80 -6.86 5.54
CA ILE A 272 12.08 -8.12 5.32
C ILE A 272 12.92 -9.27 5.91
N VAL A 273 12.30 -10.11 6.72
CA VAL A 273 12.97 -11.20 7.45
C VAL A 273 12.30 -12.56 7.20
N GLY A 274 13.02 -13.61 7.58
CA GLY A 274 12.55 -15.00 7.56
C GLY A 274 12.43 -15.61 6.15
N PRO A 275 12.08 -16.89 6.05
CA PRO A 275 11.79 -17.56 4.79
C PRO A 275 10.41 -17.15 4.23
N SER A 276 10.11 -17.59 3.01
CA SER A 276 8.75 -17.55 2.45
C SER A 276 7.79 -18.35 3.33
N LEU A 277 6.64 -17.77 3.64
CA LEU A 277 5.55 -18.42 4.37
C LEU A 277 4.58 -19.13 3.44
N ASN A 278 4.39 -18.57 2.24
CA ASN A 278 3.47 -19.06 1.22
C ASN A 278 3.79 -18.43 -0.14
N GLU A 279 3.42 -19.12 -1.23
CA GLU A 279 3.46 -18.55 -2.58
C GLU A 279 2.17 -17.79 -2.87
N GLU A 280 2.32 -16.60 -3.45
CA GLU A 280 1.24 -15.65 -3.74
C GLU A 280 1.21 -15.30 -5.24
N PRO A 281 0.67 -16.20 -6.10
CA PRO A 281 0.53 -15.92 -7.52
C PRO A 281 -0.58 -14.87 -7.75
N TYR A 282 -0.24 -13.70 -8.28
CA TYR A 282 -1.19 -12.63 -8.55
C TYR A 282 -1.91 -12.82 -9.89
N GLY A 283 -3.23 -12.76 -9.85
CA GLY A 283 -4.10 -12.75 -11.02
C GLY A 283 -4.98 -11.51 -11.07
N ILE A 284 -5.41 -11.15 -12.25
CA ILE A 284 -6.41 -10.11 -12.47
C ILE A 284 -7.78 -10.72 -12.28
N GLY A 285 -8.53 -10.20 -11.28
CA GLY A 285 -9.90 -10.66 -11.01
C GLY A 285 -10.89 -10.10 -12.02
N VAL A 286 -11.87 -10.92 -12.39
CA VAL A 286 -12.96 -10.59 -13.31
C VAL A 286 -14.25 -11.21 -12.75
N ASN A 287 -15.43 -10.64 -13.05
CA ASN A 287 -16.69 -11.30 -12.72
C ASN A 287 -16.72 -12.73 -13.28
N LEU A 288 -17.14 -13.72 -12.47
CA LEU A 288 -17.12 -15.14 -12.83
C LEU A 288 -17.86 -15.44 -14.15
N GLN A 289 -18.92 -14.70 -14.45
CA GLN A 289 -19.72 -14.89 -15.66
C GLN A 289 -19.10 -14.27 -16.90
N ASN A 290 -18.12 -13.34 -16.73
CA ASN A 290 -17.50 -12.65 -17.85
C ASN A 290 -16.22 -13.36 -18.35
N THR A 291 -16.39 -14.59 -18.81
CA THR A 291 -15.30 -15.42 -19.33
C THR A 291 -14.64 -14.81 -20.57
N GLY A 292 -15.39 -14.03 -21.35
CA GLY A 292 -14.87 -13.28 -22.49
C GLY A 292 -13.81 -12.28 -22.09
N LEU A 293 -14.05 -11.51 -21.02
CA LEU A 293 -13.08 -10.55 -20.51
C LEU A 293 -11.83 -11.25 -19.94
N VAL A 294 -11.97 -12.43 -19.29
CA VAL A 294 -10.81 -13.23 -18.85
C VAL A 294 -9.93 -13.61 -20.03
N ARG A 295 -10.51 -14.10 -21.13
CA ARG A 295 -9.77 -14.45 -22.36
C ARG A 295 -9.09 -13.24 -22.99
N PHE A 296 -9.78 -12.08 -23.01
CA PHE A 296 -9.21 -10.82 -23.51
C PHE A 296 -8.01 -10.38 -22.67
N VAL A 297 -8.16 -10.33 -21.35
CA VAL A 297 -7.08 -9.99 -20.41
C VAL A 297 -5.88 -10.93 -20.56
N ASN A 298 -6.12 -12.23 -20.74
CA ASN A 298 -5.05 -13.19 -21.01
C ASN A 298 -4.33 -12.91 -22.34
N GLY A 299 -5.03 -12.45 -23.37
CA GLY A 299 -4.43 -11.99 -24.62
C GLY A 299 -3.50 -10.78 -24.41
N THR A 300 -3.94 -9.80 -23.60
CA THR A 300 -3.10 -8.67 -23.21
C THR A 300 -1.85 -9.14 -22.46
N LEU A 301 -2.01 -10.04 -21.48
CA LEU A 301 -0.87 -10.57 -20.72
C LEU A 301 0.10 -11.37 -21.60
N GLU A 302 -0.37 -12.13 -22.59
CA GLU A 302 0.50 -12.78 -23.59
C GLU A 302 1.26 -11.76 -24.44
N ARG A 303 0.58 -10.71 -24.90
CA ARG A 303 1.22 -9.65 -25.69
C ARG A 303 2.34 -9.01 -24.91
N ILE A 304 2.09 -8.51 -23.67
CA ILE A 304 3.09 -7.80 -22.89
C ILE A 304 4.28 -8.67 -22.45
N ARG A 305 4.07 -10.00 -22.32
CA ARG A 305 5.17 -10.96 -22.10
C ARG A 305 6.04 -11.10 -23.35
N ARG A 306 5.40 -11.25 -24.52
CA ARG A 306 6.07 -11.50 -25.79
C ARG A 306 6.83 -10.29 -26.31
N ASP A 307 6.30 -9.08 -26.16
CA ASP A 307 6.89 -7.85 -26.70
C ASP A 307 7.86 -7.15 -25.72
N GLY A 308 8.04 -7.70 -24.51
CA GLY A 308 8.95 -7.18 -23.49
C GLY A 308 8.39 -6.03 -22.66
N THR A 309 7.13 -5.64 -22.86
CA THR A 309 6.46 -4.61 -22.07
C THR A 309 6.44 -5.00 -20.58
N TRP A 310 6.14 -6.26 -20.24
CA TRP A 310 6.15 -6.74 -18.87
C TRP A 310 7.51 -6.47 -18.18
N ASN A 311 8.61 -6.79 -18.84
CA ASN A 311 9.96 -6.57 -18.31
C ASN A 311 10.26 -5.06 -18.14
N THR A 312 9.71 -4.22 -19.02
CA THR A 312 9.84 -2.77 -18.91
C THR A 312 9.09 -2.23 -17.70
N LEU A 313 7.86 -2.69 -17.47
CA LEU A 313 7.06 -2.34 -16.29
C LEU A 313 7.72 -2.84 -14.99
N TYR A 314 8.24 -4.06 -14.98
CA TYR A 314 8.97 -4.59 -13.83
C TYR A 314 10.20 -3.72 -13.51
N ARG A 315 11.01 -3.37 -14.50
CA ARG A 315 12.18 -2.49 -14.30
C ARG A 315 11.80 -1.10 -13.84
N LYS A 316 10.65 -0.60 -14.23
CA LYS A 316 10.16 0.72 -13.80
C LYS A 316 9.78 0.73 -12.32
N TRP A 317 9.15 -0.33 -11.82
CA TRP A 317 8.53 -0.33 -10.50
C TRP A 317 9.17 -1.26 -9.46
N LEU A 318 9.68 -2.42 -9.88
CA LEU A 318 9.97 -3.54 -9.00
C LEU A 318 11.46 -3.88 -8.90
N THR A 319 12.37 -3.01 -9.36
CA THR A 319 13.83 -3.24 -9.27
C THR A 319 14.34 -3.37 -7.83
N VAL A 320 13.61 -2.85 -6.86
CA VAL A 320 13.88 -3.03 -5.42
C VAL A 320 13.82 -4.52 -5.01
N LEU A 321 13.09 -5.35 -5.75
CA LEU A 321 13.03 -6.82 -5.56
C LEU A 321 14.19 -7.55 -6.23
N GLY A 322 15.03 -6.84 -6.97
CA GLY A 322 16.14 -7.40 -7.75
C GLY A 322 15.95 -7.27 -9.26
N PRO A 323 16.84 -7.88 -10.04
CA PRO A 323 16.74 -7.89 -11.50
C PRO A 323 15.40 -8.50 -11.97
N ALA A 324 14.88 -8.01 -13.08
CA ALA A 324 13.65 -8.53 -13.64
C ALA A 324 13.79 -10.03 -13.97
N PRO A 325 12.98 -10.91 -13.34
CA PRO A 325 12.95 -12.31 -13.69
C PRO A 325 12.29 -12.52 -15.07
N ALA A 326 12.25 -13.75 -15.53
CA ALA A 326 11.37 -14.08 -16.64
C ALA A 326 9.90 -13.84 -16.23
N PRO A 327 9.05 -13.29 -17.13
CA PRO A 327 7.63 -13.16 -16.85
C PRO A 327 6.99 -14.50 -16.47
N PRO A 328 5.98 -14.53 -15.58
CA PRO A 328 5.30 -15.77 -15.21
C PRO A 328 4.76 -16.49 -16.43
N VAL A 329 4.99 -17.80 -16.49
CA VAL A 329 4.52 -18.64 -17.61
C VAL A 329 3.01 -18.79 -17.54
N ALA A 330 2.32 -18.50 -18.65
CA ALA A 330 0.89 -18.69 -18.75
C ALA A 330 0.53 -20.19 -18.72
N ARG A 331 -0.42 -20.56 -17.88
CA ARG A 331 -1.01 -21.91 -17.84
C ARG A 331 -2.48 -21.81 -18.20
N TYR A 332 -2.95 -22.74 -19.05
CA TYR A 332 -4.32 -22.73 -19.54
C TYR A 332 -5.03 -24.05 -19.20
N THR A 333 -6.32 -23.92 -18.88
CA THR A 333 -7.25 -25.06 -18.90
C THR A 333 -7.57 -25.37 -20.34
N GLY A 334 -7.66 -26.65 -20.69
CA GLY A 334 -7.79 -27.31 -21.98
C GLY A 334 -8.49 -26.63 -23.12
#